data_c813567e736d95b640d76ea417c7c50d
#
_entry.id   c813567e736d95b640d76ea417c7c50d
#
_cell.length_a   1.000
_cell.length_b   1.000
_cell.length_c   1.000
_cell.angle_alpha   90.00
_cell.angle_beta   90.00
_cell.angle_gamma   90.00
#
_symmetry.space_group_name_H-M   'P 1'
#
loop_
_entity.id
_entity.type
_entity.pdbx_description
1 polymer ?
#
loop_
_entity_poly.entity_id
_entity_poly.type
_entity_poly.pdbx_seq_one_letter_code
_entity_poly.pdbx_strand_id
1 'polypeptide(L)'
;MNAKSKTWIVGVWTLCLCACSDRTSSVNDEPSVSLPIGFSSDVASAESPQTRGTVLTTIDKVRLFASYTGTADWGPSSSYSFDYMYDQLLTKVADGSWTYSPLKYWPVNPADKISFFAYAPEEAKTKGYISVSAASTSNPKFTYTLPAQESDKLDLLVAGTLNCTNATKKVSLSMKHALTQVTFKAKNGAPANISNITLSAATVTMPGTGTLTFNSASVPASASGTFIWTPDTSTSKLTIFTADDKLGGSKTISLGTSADAQTLATFFLLPVGDPSTQVKFSLTY
;
A
#
# COMPACT_ATOMS: atom_id res chain seq x y z
N MET A 1 6.15 -76.81 49.31
CA MET A 1 5.30 -75.65 48.85
C MET A 1 6.13 -74.81 47.87
N ASN A 2 5.61 -74.62 46.73
CA ASN A 2 6.27 -74.41 45.44
C ASN A 2 7.02 -73.06 45.32
N ALA A 3 8.32 -73.13 45.00
CA ALA A 3 9.15 -72.11 44.52
C ALA A 3 9.11 -72.06 42.98
N LYS A 4 8.69 -70.97 42.38
CA LYS A 4 8.72 -70.80 40.94
C LYS A 4 10.02 -70.12 40.52
N SER A 5 10.83 -70.85 39.75
CA SER A 5 12.03 -70.41 39.05
C SER A 5 11.69 -69.40 37.94
N LYS A 6 12.41 -68.30 37.89
CA LYS A 6 12.41 -67.31 36.75
C LYS A 6 13.68 -67.51 35.94
N THR A 7 13.50 -68.01 34.74
CA THR A 7 14.57 -68.19 33.74
C THR A 7 14.80 -66.82 33.04
N TRP A 8 16.04 -66.32 33.06
CA TRP A 8 16.49 -65.16 32.27
C TRP A 8 17.13 -65.63 30.99
N ILE A 9 16.61 -65.25 29.84
CA ILE A 9 17.20 -65.41 28.53
C ILE A 9 18.09 -64.27 28.22
N VAL A 10 19.40 -64.51 28.14
CA VAL A 10 20.39 -63.53 27.67
C VAL A 10 20.48 -63.63 26.17
N GLY A 11 19.99 -62.65 25.46
CA GLY A 11 20.12 -62.51 24.00
C GLY A 11 21.47 -61.92 23.65
N VAL A 12 22.31 -62.68 22.97
CA VAL A 12 23.58 -62.21 22.38
C VAL A 12 23.29 -61.46 21.10
N TRP A 13 23.58 -60.19 21.06
CA TRP A 13 23.52 -59.36 19.84
C TRP A 13 24.87 -59.46 19.14
N THR A 14 24.92 -60.06 17.98
CA THR A 14 26.08 -60.09 17.09
C THR A 14 26.13 -58.79 16.32
N LEU A 15 27.16 -57.95 16.55
CA LEU A 15 27.45 -56.79 15.75
C LEU A 15 28.06 -57.26 14.42
N CYS A 16 27.34 -57.08 13.32
CA CYS A 16 27.91 -57.12 11.97
C CYS A 16 28.50 -55.77 11.63
N LEU A 17 29.82 -55.64 11.65
CA LEU A 17 30.57 -54.56 11.07
C LEU A 17 30.68 -54.76 9.56
N CYS A 18 29.82 -54.16 8.78
CA CYS A 18 30.03 -53.97 7.35
C CYS A 18 30.86 -52.69 7.15
N ALA A 19 32.16 -52.85 6.91
CA ALA A 19 32.97 -51.79 6.34
C ALA A 19 32.61 -51.67 4.87
N CYS A 20 31.90 -50.60 4.53
CA CYS A 20 31.78 -50.14 3.15
C CYS A 20 32.72 -48.96 2.96
N SER A 21 33.63 -49.17 2.02
CA SER A 21 34.67 -48.31 1.54
C SER A 21 34.18 -46.94 1.08
N ASP A 22 35.02 -45.95 1.35
CA ASP A 22 35.00 -44.61 0.82
C ASP A 22 34.55 -44.51 -0.64
N ARG A 23 33.46 -43.77 -0.81
CA ARG A 23 33.24 -42.92 -1.97
C ARG A 23 32.95 -41.53 -1.45
N THR A 24 34.02 -40.71 -1.42
CA THR A 24 33.93 -39.26 -1.38
C THR A 24 33.24 -38.77 -2.66
N SER A 25 31.95 -38.68 -2.65
CA SER A 25 31.21 -37.77 -3.50
C SER A 25 30.56 -36.76 -2.57
N SER A 26 31.25 -35.67 -2.39
CA SER A 26 30.70 -34.45 -1.79
C SER A 26 29.67 -33.88 -2.76
N VAL A 27 28.48 -34.45 -2.75
CA VAL A 27 27.30 -33.74 -3.21
C VAL A 27 26.63 -33.26 -1.93
N ASN A 28 26.89 -32.01 -1.60
CA ASN A 28 26.06 -31.25 -0.68
C ASN A 28 24.72 -30.99 -1.38
N ASP A 29 23.93 -32.05 -1.60
CA ASP A 29 22.49 -31.92 -1.81
C ASP A 29 21.81 -31.71 -0.44
N GLU A 30 22.09 -30.59 0.18
CA GLU A 30 21.13 -30.00 1.11
C GLU A 30 19.86 -29.78 0.30
N PRO A 31 18.72 -30.37 0.68
CA PRO A 31 17.47 -30.06 0.01
C PRO A 31 17.30 -28.55 0.08
N SER A 32 17.28 -27.89 -1.07
CA SER A 32 17.06 -26.46 -1.14
C SER A 32 15.70 -26.14 -0.55
N VAL A 33 15.68 -25.80 0.74
CA VAL A 33 14.43 -25.43 1.43
C VAL A 33 13.98 -24.14 0.83
N SER A 34 12.94 -24.19 0.02
CA SER A 34 12.28 -23.01 -0.50
C SER A 34 11.71 -22.20 0.67
N LEU A 35 12.31 -21.05 0.97
CA LEU A 35 11.85 -20.18 2.04
C LEU A 35 10.59 -19.44 1.60
N PRO A 36 9.51 -19.46 2.40
CA PRO A 36 8.34 -18.64 2.11
C PRO A 36 8.69 -17.15 2.21
N ILE A 37 8.06 -16.35 1.36
CA ILE A 37 8.25 -14.88 1.38
C ILE A 37 7.45 -14.31 2.54
N GLY A 38 8.14 -13.71 3.52
CA GLY A 38 7.51 -13.00 4.64
C GLY A 38 7.43 -11.50 4.38
N PHE A 39 6.49 -10.84 5.06
CA PHE A 39 6.25 -9.40 4.92
C PHE A 39 6.25 -8.67 6.25
N SER A 40 6.66 -7.40 6.23
CA SER A 40 6.42 -6.39 7.26
C SER A 40 5.92 -5.13 6.60
N SER A 41 5.23 -4.30 7.35
CA SER A 41 4.77 -3.02 6.85
C SER A 41 4.82 -1.97 7.96
N ASP A 42 5.21 -0.79 7.57
CA ASP A 42 5.16 0.46 8.33
C ASP A 42 4.46 1.53 7.47
N VAL A 43 3.86 2.50 8.12
CA VAL A 43 3.31 3.68 7.45
C VAL A 43 4.24 4.84 7.75
N ALA A 44 4.77 5.47 6.70
CA ALA A 44 5.58 6.67 6.86
C ALA A 44 4.74 7.75 7.53
N SER A 45 5.26 8.35 8.60
CA SER A 45 4.59 9.43 9.30
C SER A 45 4.36 10.60 8.33
N ALA A 46 3.11 11.02 8.17
CA ALA A 46 2.81 12.25 7.45
C ALA A 46 3.26 13.42 8.34
N GLU A 47 4.22 14.20 7.86
CA GLU A 47 4.53 15.50 8.45
C GLU A 47 3.40 16.47 8.11
N SER A 48 2.32 16.49 8.91
CA SER A 48 1.25 17.45 8.74
C SER A 48 0.43 17.66 10.01
N PRO A 49 0.03 18.89 10.29
CA PRO A 49 -0.84 19.21 11.42
C PRO A 49 -2.22 18.61 11.20
N GLN A 50 -2.71 17.97 12.25
CA GLN A 50 -3.98 17.25 12.27
C GLN A 50 -5.17 18.15 11.97
N THR A 51 -5.89 17.86 10.88
CA THR A 51 -7.26 18.34 10.65
C THR A 51 -8.04 17.28 9.89
N ARG A 52 -9.17 16.91 10.41
CA ARG A 52 -10.34 16.12 9.93
C ARG A 52 -10.29 15.41 8.56
N GLY A 53 -9.26 14.73 8.22
CA GLY A 53 -9.26 13.58 7.34
C GLY A 53 -8.46 12.55 8.09
N THR A 54 -8.98 11.35 8.31
CA THR A 54 -8.23 10.33 9.03
C THR A 54 -7.08 9.88 8.15
N VAL A 55 -5.91 10.46 8.39
CA VAL A 55 -4.64 9.95 7.85
C VAL A 55 -4.45 8.56 8.41
N LEU A 56 -4.25 7.58 7.55
CA LEU A 56 -3.98 6.21 7.99
C LEU A 56 -2.60 6.13 8.61
N THR A 57 -2.55 5.89 9.90
CA THR A 57 -1.31 5.64 10.65
C THR A 57 -1.04 4.16 10.88
N THR A 58 -2.06 3.35 10.71
CA THR A 58 -2.01 1.88 10.85
C THR A 58 -2.77 1.22 9.72
N ILE A 59 -2.30 0.06 9.30
CA ILE A 59 -2.93 -0.75 8.27
C ILE A 59 -2.96 -2.21 8.73
N ASP A 60 -4.10 -2.88 8.47
CA ASP A 60 -4.29 -4.29 8.79
C ASP A 60 -4.47 -5.15 7.54
N LYS A 61 -4.70 -4.53 6.40
CA LYS A 61 -4.87 -5.19 5.10
C LYS A 61 -4.17 -4.42 4.00
N VAL A 62 -3.47 -5.16 3.15
CA VAL A 62 -2.73 -4.64 2.00
C VAL A 62 -3.01 -5.50 0.79
N ARG A 63 -3.22 -4.90 -0.36
CA ARG A 63 -3.23 -5.59 -1.66
C ARG A 63 -1.83 -5.56 -2.25
N LEU A 64 -1.30 -6.74 -2.54
CA LEU A 64 0.08 -6.95 -2.98
C LEU A 64 0.14 -7.50 -4.39
N PHE A 65 1.13 -7.01 -5.12
CA PHE A 65 1.50 -7.43 -6.47
C PHE A 65 3.00 -7.67 -6.50
N ALA A 66 3.46 -8.60 -7.33
CA ALA A 66 4.88 -8.86 -7.48
C ALA A 66 5.25 -9.28 -8.89
N SER A 67 6.42 -8.87 -9.30
CA SER A 67 7.04 -9.21 -10.56
C SER A 67 8.33 -9.96 -10.34
N TYR A 68 8.49 -11.10 -11.00
CA TYR A 68 9.75 -11.83 -11.06
C TYR A 68 10.55 -11.36 -12.27
N THR A 69 11.78 -10.93 -12.04
CA THR A 69 12.63 -10.34 -13.09
C THR A 69 13.87 -11.17 -13.42
N GLY A 70 13.99 -12.39 -12.84
CA GLY A 70 15.22 -13.16 -12.94
C GLY A 70 16.38 -12.38 -12.35
N THR A 71 17.52 -12.38 -12.98
CA THR A 71 18.71 -11.65 -12.49
C THR A 71 18.70 -10.15 -12.82
N ALA A 72 17.76 -9.67 -13.63
CA ALA A 72 17.68 -8.28 -14.04
C ALA A 72 16.97 -7.40 -13.00
N ASP A 73 17.28 -6.11 -13.02
CA ASP A 73 16.60 -5.14 -12.17
C ASP A 73 15.26 -4.70 -12.75
N TRP A 74 14.30 -4.41 -11.88
CA TRP A 74 13.11 -3.66 -12.25
C TRP A 74 13.52 -2.25 -12.69
N GLY A 75 13.00 -1.79 -13.81
CA GLY A 75 13.29 -0.47 -14.35
C GLY A 75 12.08 0.14 -15.05
N PRO A 76 12.10 1.46 -15.32
CA PRO A 76 10.96 2.19 -15.90
C PRO A 76 10.60 1.75 -17.32
N SER A 77 11.56 1.16 -18.03
CA SER A 77 11.36 0.63 -19.38
C SER A 77 11.28 -0.90 -19.40
N SER A 78 11.13 -1.52 -18.23
CA SER A 78 11.04 -2.97 -18.14
C SER A 78 9.75 -3.47 -18.78
N SER A 79 9.82 -4.59 -19.46
CA SER A 79 8.64 -5.29 -20.00
C SER A 79 7.99 -6.23 -18.97
N TYR A 80 8.39 -6.13 -17.71
CA TYR A 80 7.89 -6.99 -16.63
C TYR A 80 6.45 -6.67 -16.26
N SER A 81 5.73 -7.70 -15.80
CA SER A 81 4.32 -7.66 -15.42
C SER A 81 4.14 -8.14 -13.99
N PHE A 82 2.94 -8.02 -13.41
CA PHE A 82 2.63 -8.55 -12.09
C PHE A 82 2.27 -10.05 -12.15
N ASP A 83 3.19 -10.86 -12.67
CA ASP A 83 2.97 -12.28 -12.95
C ASP A 83 3.31 -13.22 -11.79
N TYR A 84 4.11 -12.75 -10.82
CA TYR A 84 4.53 -13.57 -9.69
C TYR A 84 3.49 -13.60 -8.56
N MET A 85 2.96 -12.45 -8.18
CA MET A 85 1.82 -12.29 -7.28
C MET A 85 0.89 -11.22 -7.84
N TYR A 86 -0.39 -11.51 -7.87
CA TYR A 86 -1.39 -10.59 -8.40
C TYR A 86 -2.56 -10.47 -7.45
N ASP A 87 -2.84 -9.22 -7.02
CA ASP A 87 -3.97 -8.88 -6.15
C ASP A 87 -4.06 -9.72 -4.87
N GLN A 88 -2.89 -10.07 -4.34
CA GLN A 88 -2.78 -10.90 -3.14
C GLN A 88 -3.17 -10.09 -1.91
N LEU A 89 -4.16 -10.56 -1.15
CA LEU A 89 -4.51 -9.93 0.12
C LEU A 89 -3.53 -10.38 1.21
N LEU A 90 -2.83 -9.43 1.79
CA LEU A 90 -2.09 -9.59 3.03
C LEU A 90 -2.95 -9.09 4.18
N THR A 91 -3.03 -9.86 5.26
CA THR A 91 -3.75 -9.50 6.47
C THR A 91 -2.81 -9.57 7.67
N LYS A 92 -2.83 -8.54 8.48
CA LYS A 92 -2.10 -8.49 9.73
C LYS A 92 -2.88 -9.27 10.79
N VAL A 93 -2.20 -10.17 11.50
CA VAL A 93 -2.80 -10.94 12.59
C VAL A 93 -2.43 -10.36 13.95
N ALA A 94 -3.06 -10.86 15.01
CA ALA A 94 -2.98 -10.27 16.35
C ALA A 94 -1.55 -10.18 16.94
N ASP A 95 -0.64 -11.06 16.53
CA ASP A 95 0.78 -11.01 16.91
C ASP A 95 1.62 -10.00 16.12
N GLY A 96 0.99 -9.27 15.20
CA GLY A 96 1.62 -8.28 14.35
C GLY A 96 2.28 -8.85 13.09
N SER A 97 2.22 -10.16 12.88
CA SER A 97 2.71 -10.78 11.64
C SER A 97 1.71 -10.61 10.49
N TRP A 98 2.20 -10.78 9.26
CA TRP A 98 1.39 -10.70 8.05
C TRP A 98 1.20 -12.08 7.46
N THR A 99 -0.03 -12.41 7.10
CA THR A 99 -0.42 -13.68 6.50
C THR A 99 -1.07 -13.49 5.14
N TYR A 100 -0.92 -14.47 4.26
CA TYR A 100 -1.55 -14.50 2.94
C TYR A 100 -1.64 -15.95 2.42
N SER A 101 -2.52 -16.18 1.46
CA SER A 101 -2.70 -17.51 0.84
C SER A 101 -3.07 -17.34 -0.64
N PRO A 102 -2.51 -18.18 -1.56
CA PRO A 102 -1.50 -19.20 -1.33
C PRO A 102 -0.11 -18.63 -1.03
N LEU A 103 0.72 -19.36 -0.29
CA LEU A 103 2.10 -18.96 -0.03
C LEU A 103 2.93 -18.97 -1.31
N LYS A 104 3.82 -18.00 -1.43
CA LYS A 104 4.86 -17.90 -2.45
C LYS A 104 6.24 -18.03 -1.81
N TYR A 105 7.19 -18.53 -2.56
CA TYR A 105 8.51 -18.87 -2.07
C TYR A 105 9.57 -18.08 -2.85
N TRP A 106 10.71 -17.86 -2.22
CA TRP A 106 11.84 -17.26 -2.90
C TRP A 106 12.36 -18.19 -4.01
N PRO A 107 12.85 -17.62 -5.14
CA PRO A 107 13.58 -18.40 -6.15
C PRO A 107 14.78 -19.11 -5.54
N VAL A 108 15.09 -20.28 -6.06
CA VAL A 108 16.24 -21.09 -5.62
C VAL A 108 17.56 -20.38 -5.98
N ASN A 109 17.61 -19.75 -7.17
CA ASN A 109 18.78 -18.98 -7.58
C ASN A 109 18.90 -17.69 -6.75
N PRO A 110 19.98 -17.51 -5.96
CA PRO A 110 20.15 -16.35 -5.07
C PRO A 110 20.30 -15.02 -5.81
N ALA A 111 20.62 -15.04 -7.10
CA ALA A 111 20.73 -13.84 -7.93
C ALA A 111 19.39 -13.37 -8.48
N ASP A 112 18.35 -14.20 -8.41
CA ASP A 112 17.03 -13.86 -8.93
C ASP A 112 16.33 -12.83 -8.03
N LYS A 113 15.63 -11.93 -8.70
CA LYS A 113 15.00 -10.75 -8.08
C LYS A 113 13.49 -10.79 -8.24
N ILE A 114 12.82 -10.33 -7.21
CA ILE A 114 11.39 -10.06 -7.18
C ILE A 114 11.19 -8.62 -6.72
N SER A 115 10.34 -7.89 -7.42
CA SER A 115 9.91 -6.56 -7.04
C SER A 115 8.46 -6.58 -6.57
N PHE A 116 8.18 -5.95 -5.45
CA PHE A 116 6.89 -5.96 -4.77
C PHE A 116 6.26 -4.57 -4.81
N PHE A 117 4.95 -4.53 -5.04
CA PHE A 117 4.15 -3.32 -5.13
C PHE A 117 2.87 -3.52 -4.34
N ALA A 118 2.45 -2.52 -3.62
CA ALA A 118 1.30 -2.66 -2.73
C ALA A 118 0.50 -1.37 -2.64
N TYR A 119 -0.79 -1.50 -2.28
CA TYR A 119 -1.62 -0.39 -1.86
C TYR A 119 -2.52 -0.76 -0.68
N ALA A 120 -2.93 0.25 0.04
CA ALA A 120 -3.93 0.24 1.10
C ALA A 120 -4.72 1.57 1.06
N PRO A 121 -5.94 1.64 1.60
CA PRO A 121 -6.70 0.56 2.21
C PRO A 121 -7.35 -0.36 1.16
N GLU A 122 -7.75 -1.57 1.57
CA GLU A 122 -8.45 -2.51 0.69
C GLU A 122 -9.78 -1.95 0.16
N GLU A 123 -10.41 -1.07 0.92
CA GLU A 123 -11.66 -0.40 0.56
C GLU A 123 -11.57 0.34 -0.78
N ALA A 124 -10.38 0.81 -1.16
CA ALA A 124 -10.19 1.46 -2.46
C ALA A 124 -10.58 0.53 -3.63
N LYS A 125 -10.33 -0.77 -3.50
CA LYS A 125 -10.76 -1.77 -4.49
C LYS A 125 -12.26 -2.05 -4.39
N THR A 126 -12.76 -2.31 -3.20
CA THR A 126 -14.18 -2.71 -3.01
C THR A 126 -15.14 -1.60 -3.42
N LYS A 127 -14.73 -0.34 -3.28
CA LYS A 127 -15.46 0.85 -3.75
C LYS A 127 -15.21 1.18 -5.23
N GLY A 128 -14.32 0.45 -5.92
CA GLY A 128 -13.99 0.70 -7.32
C GLY A 128 -13.16 1.95 -7.58
N TYR A 129 -12.50 2.50 -6.57
CA TYR A 129 -11.67 3.71 -6.72
C TYR A 129 -10.28 3.41 -7.26
N ILE A 130 -9.79 2.16 -7.10
CA ILE A 130 -8.53 1.73 -7.68
C ILE A 130 -8.73 0.54 -8.60
N SER A 131 -8.08 0.59 -9.76
CA SER A 131 -7.92 -0.52 -10.68
C SER A 131 -6.44 -0.76 -10.97
N VAL A 132 -6.10 -1.99 -11.31
CA VAL A 132 -4.73 -2.41 -11.57
C VAL A 132 -4.68 -3.03 -12.96
N SER A 133 -3.63 -2.77 -13.73
CA SER A 133 -3.38 -3.43 -15.00
C SER A 133 -3.46 -4.94 -14.86
N ALA A 134 -3.91 -5.65 -15.90
CA ALA A 134 -3.96 -7.11 -15.88
C ALA A 134 -2.59 -7.73 -15.58
N ALA A 135 -2.58 -8.91 -14.98
CA ALA A 135 -1.35 -9.58 -14.54
C ALA A 135 -0.29 -9.77 -15.63
N SER A 136 -0.71 -9.93 -16.88
CA SER A 136 0.16 -10.09 -18.05
C SER A 136 0.56 -8.77 -18.73
N THR A 137 0.09 -7.63 -18.22
CA THR A 137 0.37 -6.33 -18.83
C THR A 137 1.78 -5.87 -18.50
N SER A 138 2.59 -5.59 -19.50
CA SER A 138 3.90 -4.96 -19.33
C SER A 138 3.77 -3.54 -18.78
N ASN A 139 4.72 -3.12 -17.95
CA ASN A 139 4.70 -1.81 -17.27
C ASN A 139 3.38 -1.56 -16.54
N PRO A 140 3.04 -2.38 -15.55
CA PRO A 140 1.75 -2.33 -14.89
C PRO A 140 1.55 -1.00 -14.14
N LYS A 141 0.29 -0.60 -14.03
CA LYS A 141 -0.13 0.68 -13.45
C LYS A 141 -1.22 0.45 -12.41
N PHE A 142 -1.25 1.30 -11.40
CA PHE A 142 -2.42 1.52 -10.56
C PHE A 142 -3.16 2.76 -11.10
N THR A 143 -4.43 2.62 -11.38
CA THR A 143 -5.28 3.76 -11.77
C THR A 143 -6.21 4.07 -10.62
N TYR A 144 -6.18 5.30 -10.14
CA TYR A 144 -7.02 5.75 -9.03
C TYR A 144 -7.98 6.84 -9.51
N THR A 145 -9.25 6.69 -9.14
CA THR A 145 -10.31 7.67 -9.40
C THR A 145 -10.76 8.26 -8.07
N LEU A 146 -10.70 9.57 -7.98
CA LEU A 146 -11.15 10.29 -6.80
C LEU A 146 -12.68 10.14 -6.63
N PRO A 147 -13.15 9.82 -5.43
CA PRO A 147 -14.58 9.89 -5.13
C PRO A 147 -15.09 11.34 -5.24
N ALA A 148 -16.30 11.49 -5.75
CA ALA A 148 -16.92 12.80 -5.96
C ALA A 148 -17.41 13.46 -4.66
N GLN A 149 -17.57 12.68 -3.59
CA GLN A 149 -18.10 13.14 -2.31
C GLN A 149 -17.01 13.17 -1.24
N GLU A 150 -17.09 14.15 -0.35
CA GLU A 150 -16.18 14.25 0.79
C GLU A 150 -16.24 13.03 1.71
N SER A 151 -17.44 12.48 1.92
CA SER A 151 -17.67 11.32 2.77
C SER A 151 -16.98 10.05 2.30
N ASP A 152 -16.66 9.96 1.01
CA ASP A 152 -16.13 8.76 0.38
C ASP A 152 -14.61 8.77 0.21
N LYS A 153 -13.96 9.85 0.66
CA LYS A 153 -12.51 9.99 0.54
C LYS A 153 -11.77 8.92 1.32
N LEU A 154 -10.72 8.42 0.71
CA LEU A 154 -9.78 7.47 1.29
C LEU A 154 -8.37 8.04 1.21
N ASP A 155 -7.60 7.81 2.25
CA ASP A 155 -6.15 8.04 2.24
C ASP A 155 -5.48 6.85 1.56
N LEU A 156 -5.08 7.03 0.30
CA LEU A 156 -4.41 5.99 -0.47
C LEU A 156 -2.95 5.91 -0.07
N LEU A 157 -2.55 4.75 0.42
CA LEU A 157 -1.16 4.42 0.71
C LEU A 157 -0.63 3.48 -0.37
N VAL A 158 0.63 3.65 -0.76
CA VAL A 158 1.30 2.77 -1.71
C VAL A 158 2.72 2.45 -1.25
N ALA A 159 3.22 1.30 -1.65
CA ALA A 159 4.61 0.89 -1.46
C ALA A 159 5.17 0.24 -2.71
N GLY A 160 6.48 0.37 -2.90
CA GLY A 160 7.25 -0.38 -3.86
C GLY A 160 8.57 -0.78 -3.23
N THR A 161 8.87 -2.08 -3.19
CA THR A 161 10.14 -2.62 -2.71
C THR A 161 10.75 -3.44 -3.84
N LEU A 162 11.80 -2.89 -4.45
CA LEU A 162 12.33 -3.36 -5.72
C LEU A 162 13.53 -4.29 -5.52
N ASN A 163 13.71 -5.22 -6.46
CA ASN A 163 14.93 -6.02 -6.63
C ASN A 163 15.32 -6.84 -5.38
N CYS A 164 14.32 -7.34 -4.66
CA CYS A 164 14.55 -8.23 -3.52
C CYS A 164 15.04 -9.59 -3.98
N THR A 165 15.99 -10.16 -3.25
CA THR A 165 16.49 -11.53 -3.46
C THR A 165 16.14 -12.42 -2.26
N ASN A 166 16.44 -13.69 -2.32
CA ASN A 166 16.21 -14.62 -1.20
C ASN A 166 17.03 -14.26 0.07
N ALA A 167 18.05 -13.41 -0.03
CA ALA A 167 18.73 -12.83 1.12
C ALA A 167 17.83 -11.86 1.90
N THR A 168 16.76 -11.34 1.27
CA THR A 168 15.74 -10.50 1.90
C THR A 168 14.75 -11.41 2.61
N LYS A 169 15.10 -11.90 3.78
CA LYS A 169 14.25 -12.87 4.54
C LYS A 169 12.82 -12.39 4.76
N LYS A 170 12.61 -11.08 4.89
CA LYS A 170 11.32 -10.43 5.12
C LYS A 170 11.25 -9.13 4.34
N VAL A 171 10.29 -9.02 3.44
CA VAL A 171 10.07 -7.82 2.61
C VAL A 171 9.42 -6.73 3.45
N SER A 172 10.06 -5.57 3.53
CA SER A 172 9.48 -4.39 4.18
C SER A 172 8.69 -3.57 3.17
N LEU A 173 7.40 -3.38 3.44
CA LEU A 173 6.52 -2.52 2.68
C LEU A 173 6.39 -1.18 3.40
N SER A 174 7.27 -0.23 3.04
CA SER A 174 7.18 1.14 3.57
C SER A 174 6.09 1.90 2.83
N MET A 175 4.92 1.97 3.46
CA MET A 175 3.71 2.56 2.87
C MET A 175 3.80 4.08 2.95
N LYS A 176 3.59 4.75 1.82
CA LYS A 176 3.62 6.21 1.68
C LYS A 176 2.27 6.73 1.23
N HIS A 177 1.88 7.88 1.75
CA HIS A 177 0.68 8.59 1.28
C HIS A 177 0.85 8.95 -0.20
N ALA A 178 -0.06 8.46 -1.03
CA ALA A 178 -0.01 8.66 -2.47
C ALA A 178 -0.81 9.88 -2.94
N LEU A 179 -1.64 10.45 -2.06
CA LEU A 179 -2.47 11.62 -2.32
C LEU A 179 -1.96 12.82 -1.53
N THR A 180 -2.34 14.01 -1.98
CA THR A 180 -2.08 15.26 -1.27
C THR A 180 -3.27 15.58 -0.38
N GLN A 181 -3.06 15.75 0.91
CA GLN A 181 -4.09 16.26 1.82
C GLN A 181 -4.17 17.77 1.71
N VAL A 182 -5.37 18.32 1.44
CA VAL A 182 -5.64 19.73 1.35
C VAL A 182 -6.77 20.11 2.28
N THR A 183 -6.54 21.11 3.14
CA THR A 183 -7.55 21.66 4.05
C THR A 183 -7.98 23.04 3.58
N PHE A 184 -9.27 23.19 3.31
CA PHE A 184 -9.89 24.47 2.98
C PHE A 184 -10.36 25.16 4.25
N LYS A 185 -9.97 26.41 4.43
CA LYS A 185 -10.36 27.23 5.57
C LYS A 185 -10.91 28.57 5.08
N ALA A 186 -11.88 29.12 5.81
CA ALA A 186 -12.40 30.45 5.58
C ALA A 186 -12.53 31.26 6.89
N LYS A 187 -12.45 32.57 6.79
CA LYS A 187 -12.73 33.49 7.89
C LYS A 187 -13.45 34.73 7.37
N ASN A 188 -14.20 35.39 8.24
CA ASN A 188 -14.72 36.73 7.97
C ASN A 188 -13.56 37.74 7.97
N GLY A 189 -13.27 38.31 6.81
CA GLY A 189 -12.16 39.26 6.65
C GLY A 189 -12.44 40.69 7.17
N ALA A 190 -13.71 41.00 7.48
CA ALA A 190 -14.14 42.30 7.95
C ALA A 190 -15.09 42.20 9.17
N PRO A 191 -14.68 41.54 10.27
CA PRO A 191 -15.57 41.24 11.41
C PRO A 191 -16.09 42.49 12.14
N ALA A 192 -15.39 43.61 12.02
CA ALA A 192 -15.85 44.89 12.60
C ALA A 192 -17.07 45.47 11.87
N ASN A 193 -17.23 45.19 10.58
CA ASN A 193 -18.29 45.74 9.73
C ASN A 193 -19.36 44.72 9.34
N ILE A 194 -19.02 43.41 9.41
CA ILE A 194 -19.87 42.30 8.99
C ILE A 194 -19.94 41.31 10.14
N SER A 195 -21.10 41.21 10.75
CA SER A 195 -21.29 40.33 11.91
C SER A 195 -21.25 38.82 11.54
N ASN A 196 -21.62 38.48 10.32
CA ASN A 196 -21.59 37.06 9.85
C ASN A 196 -21.55 36.99 8.32
N ILE A 197 -20.88 35.95 7.82
CA ILE A 197 -20.92 35.50 6.43
C ILE A 197 -21.35 34.06 6.44
N THR A 198 -22.40 33.75 5.68
CA THR A 198 -22.89 32.38 5.55
C THR A 198 -22.40 31.79 4.23
N LEU A 199 -21.67 30.70 4.30
CA LEU A 199 -21.23 29.93 3.14
C LEU A 199 -22.27 28.86 2.82
N SER A 200 -22.76 28.81 1.59
CA SER A 200 -23.84 27.91 1.16
C SER A 200 -23.36 26.75 0.28
N ALA A 201 -22.28 26.93 -0.45
CA ALA A 201 -21.68 25.88 -1.27
C ALA A 201 -20.18 26.09 -1.44
N ALA A 202 -19.45 24.99 -1.51
CA ALA A 202 -18.05 25.00 -1.90
C ALA A 202 -17.71 23.76 -2.72
N THR A 203 -16.95 23.95 -3.78
CA THR A 203 -16.52 22.89 -4.68
C THR A 203 -15.07 23.09 -5.12
N VAL A 204 -14.41 21.97 -5.44
CA VAL A 204 -13.11 21.97 -6.10
C VAL A 204 -13.22 21.20 -7.42
N THR A 205 -12.66 21.73 -8.48
CA THR A 205 -12.56 21.07 -9.79
C THR A 205 -11.10 20.80 -10.09
N MET A 206 -10.78 19.54 -10.44
CA MET A 206 -9.41 19.08 -10.67
C MET A 206 -9.42 17.78 -11.49
N PRO A 207 -8.27 17.27 -11.96
CA PRO A 207 -8.18 15.92 -12.50
C PRO A 207 -8.76 14.90 -11.52
N GLY A 208 -9.72 14.11 -11.99
CA GLY A 208 -10.43 13.16 -11.14
C GLY A 208 -9.87 11.76 -11.17
N THR A 209 -9.03 11.46 -12.16
CA THR A 209 -8.39 10.16 -12.34
C THR A 209 -6.90 10.36 -12.62
N GLY A 210 -6.09 9.48 -12.12
CA GLY A 210 -4.65 9.47 -12.38
C GLY A 210 -4.10 8.07 -12.38
N THR A 211 -3.03 7.85 -13.14
CA THR A 211 -2.26 6.61 -13.13
C THR A 211 -1.00 6.77 -12.31
N LEU A 212 -0.69 5.74 -11.54
CA LEU A 212 0.49 5.65 -10.71
C LEU A 212 1.37 4.55 -11.26
N THR A 213 2.61 4.91 -11.61
CA THR A 213 3.64 4.00 -12.11
C THR A 213 4.81 3.95 -11.14
N PHE A 214 5.54 2.84 -11.17
CA PHE A 214 6.72 2.64 -10.32
C PHE A 214 7.97 2.75 -11.18
N ASN A 215 8.83 3.69 -10.82
CA ASN A 215 10.04 3.99 -11.58
C ASN A 215 11.27 3.85 -10.67
N SER A 216 12.27 3.08 -11.12
CA SER A 216 13.54 2.93 -10.43
C SER A 216 14.60 3.97 -10.85
N ALA A 217 14.35 4.75 -11.90
CA ALA A 217 15.39 5.62 -12.50
C ALA A 217 15.88 6.75 -11.58
N SER A 218 15.15 7.09 -10.53
CA SER A 218 15.48 8.18 -9.61
C SER A 218 15.78 7.73 -8.19
N VAL A 219 15.90 6.41 -7.93
CA VAL A 219 16.02 5.89 -6.56
C VAL A 219 17.31 5.08 -6.43
N PRO A 220 18.16 5.38 -5.43
CA PRO A 220 19.25 4.48 -5.05
C PRO A 220 18.69 3.08 -4.73
N ALA A 221 19.43 2.03 -5.03
CA ALA A 221 19.00 0.63 -4.88
C ALA A 221 18.48 0.23 -3.48
N SER A 222 18.68 1.07 -2.48
CA SER A 222 18.23 0.88 -1.08
C SER A 222 16.92 1.58 -0.74
N ALA A 223 16.33 2.38 -1.64
CA ALA A 223 15.12 3.13 -1.34
C ALA A 223 13.87 2.37 -1.81
N SER A 224 12.82 2.36 -0.99
CA SER A 224 11.48 1.94 -1.40
C SER A 224 11.09 2.66 -2.69
N GLY A 225 10.57 1.92 -3.66
CA GLY A 225 10.28 2.41 -5.02
C GLY A 225 9.57 3.77 -5.03
N THR A 226 10.04 4.64 -5.89
CA THR A 226 9.38 5.91 -6.16
C THR A 226 8.22 5.66 -7.10
N PHE A 227 7.07 6.22 -6.80
CA PHE A 227 5.91 6.20 -7.67
C PHE A 227 5.70 7.58 -8.29
N ILE A 228 5.20 7.58 -9.52
CA ILE A 228 4.96 8.80 -10.29
C ILE A 228 3.49 8.85 -10.67
N TRP A 229 2.84 9.95 -10.31
CA TRP A 229 1.50 10.26 -10.74
C TRP A 229 1.49 10.87 -12.14
N THR A 230 0.61 10.35 -13.00
CA THR A 230 0.22 10.98 -14.26
C THR A 230 -1.28 11.25 -14.19
N PRO A 231 -1.69 12.50 -13.87
CA PRO A 231 -3.10 12.87 -13.87
C PRO A 231 -3.69 12.74 -15.27
N ASP A 232 -4.94 12.32 -15.35
CA ASP A 232 -5.73 12.36 -16.57
C ASP A 232 -6.07 13.83 -16.89
N THR A 233 -6.24 14.15 -18.16
CA THR A 233 -6.71 15.47 -18.61
C THR A 233 -8.19 15.71 -18.29
N SER A 234 -8.96 14.67 -18.01
CA SER A 234 -10.34 14.78 -17.54
C SER A 234 -10.42 15.41 -16.16
N THR A 235 -11.44 16.23 -15.94
CA THR A 235 -11.65 16.89 -14.65
C THR A 235 -12.86 16.33 -13.94
N SER A 236 -12.78 16.24 -12.62
CA SER A 236 -13.89 15.92 -11.73
C SER A 236 -14.20 17.10 -10.83
N LYS A 237 -15.46 17.22 -10.45
CA LYS A 237 -15.90 18.18 -9.46
C LYS A 237 -16.09 17.48 -8.13
N LEU A 238 -15.29 17.86 -7.14
CA LEU A 238 -15.46 17.40 -5.77
C LEU A 238 -16.32 18.42 -5.02
N THR A 239 -17.41 17.93 -4.43
CA THR A 239 -18.26 18.77 -3.61
C THR A 239 -17.74 18.79 -2.18
N ILE A 240 -17.40 19.97 -1.68
CA ILE A 240 -17.00 20.16 -0.28
C ILE A 240 -18.26 20.18 0.59
N PHE A 241 -19.21 21.05 0.24
CA PHE A 241 -20.57 21.08 0.80
C PHE A 241 -21.51 21.82 -0.12
N THR A 242 -22.81 21.55 0.04
CA THR A 242 -23.91 22.29 -0.59
C THR A 242 -24.99 22.57 0.44
N ALA A 243 -25.80 23.61 0.20
CA ALA A 243 -26.94 23.92 1.07
C ALA A 243 -27.97 22.77 1.16
N ASP A 244 -28.10 21.99 0.08
CA ASP A 244 -29.03 20.89 -0.04
C ASP A 244 -28.39 19.51 0.24
N ASP A 245 -27.22 19.48 0.86
CA ASP A 245 -26.53 18.22 1.14
C ASP A 245 -27.35 17.33 2.08
N LYS A 246 -28.02 16.34 1.51
CA LYS A 246 -28.89 15.38 2.21
C LYS A 246 -28.16 14.41 3.14
N LEU A 247 -26.84 14.37 3.11
CA LEU A 247 -26.01 13.48 3.93
C LEU A 247 -25.85 13.93 5.38
N GLY A 248 -26.54 14.97 5.82
CA GLY A 248 -26.45 15.41 7.21
C GLY A 248 -27.16 16.72 7.53
N GLY A 249 -28.02 17.20 6.67
CA GLY A 249 -28.70 18.48 6.83
C GLY A 249 -27.92 19.63 6.18
N SER A 250 -28.54 20.80 6.09
CA SER A 250 -27.95 22.00 5.53
C SER A 250 -26.57 22.29 6.12
N LYS A 251 -25.52 22.05 5.36
CA LYS A 251 -24.14 22.39 5.75
C LYS A 251 -23.83 23.84 5.39
N THR A 252 -24.62 24.77 5.86
CA THR A 252 -24.23 26.18 5.87
C THR A 252 -23.21 26.42 6.97
N ILE A 253 -22.13 27.12 6.65
CA ILE A 253 -21.11 27.50 7.61
C ILE A 253 -21.18 28.99 7.86
N SER A 254 -21.45 29.36 9.11
CA SER A 254 -21.45 30.73 9.54
C SER A 254 -20.05 31.11 10.07
N LEU A 255 -19.42 32.10 9.46
CA LEU A 255 -18.06 32.50 9.82
C LEU A 255 -18.01 33.42 11.06
N GLY A 256 -19.13 34.05 11.42
CA GLY A 256 -19.22 34.94 12.60
C GLY A 256 -18.17 36.05 12.60
N THR A 257 -17.84 36.51 13.82
CA THR A 257 -16.84 37.53 14.05
C THR A 257 -15.48 37.00 14.50
N SER A 258 -15.28 35.68 14.49
CA SER A 258 -14.02 35.06 14.90
C SER A 258 -12.86 35.53 13.98
N ALA A 259 -11.75 35.90 14.59
CA ALA A 259 -10.51 36.20 13.87
C ALA A 259 -9.87 34.89 13.30
N ASP A 260 -10.25 33.72 13.82
CA ASP A 260 -9.70 32.46 13.42
C ASP A 260 -10.40 31.88 12.20
N ALA A 261 -9.62 31.30 11.29
CA ALA A 261 -10.15 30.62 10.13
C ALA A 261 -10.82 29.29 10.51
N GLN A 262 -12.07 29.10 10.08
CA GLN A 262 -12.81 27.86 10.26
C GLN A 262 -12.47 26.88 9.15
N THR A 263 -12.31 25.58 9.50
CA THR A 263 -12.10 24.52 8.53
C THR A 263 -13.43 24.22 7.84
N LEU A 264 -13.46 24.36 6.51
CA LEU A 264 -14.58 24.01 5.66
C LEU A 264 -14.58 22.50 5.38
N ALA A 265 -13.47 21.99 4.88
CA ALA A 265 -13.28 20.58 4.57
C ALA A 265 -11.80 20.23 4.42
N THR A 266 -11.51 18.94 4.48
CA THR A 266 -10.20 18.37 4.18
C THR A 266 -10.38 17.23 3.17
N PHE A 267 -9.62 17.28 2.08
CA PHE A 267 -9.65 16.28 1.01
C PHE A 267 -8.30 15.64 0.81
N PHE A 268 -8.34 14.40 0.30
CA PHE A 268 -7.21 13.79 -0.36
C PHE A 268 -7.35 14.00 -1.87
N LEU A 269 -6.40 14.70 -2.48
CA LEU A 269 -6.42 15.07 -3.89
C LEU A 269 -5.27 14.40 -4.63
N LEU A 270 -5.43 14.17 -5.93
CA LEU A 270 -4.34 13.71 -6.77
C LEU A 270 -3.22 14.76 -6.81
N PRO A 271 -1.96 14.38 -6.63
CA PRO A 271 -0.85 15.27 -6.89
C PRO A 271 -0.86 15.74 -8.34
N VAL A 272 -0.83 17.04 -8.54
CA VAL A 272 -0.78 17.69 -9.87
C VAL A 272 0.48 18.52 -10.00
N GLY A 273 1.04 18.59 -11.22
CA GLY A 273 2.29 19.31 -11.46
C GLY A 273 2.15 20.82 -11.32
N ASP A 274 1.03 21.37 -11.80
CA ASP A 274 0.71 22.80 -11.71
C ASP A 274 -0.71 22.99 -11.17
N PRO A 275 -0.88 23.17 -9.87
CA PRO A 275 -2.20 23.36 -9.27
C PRO A 275 -2.88 24.68 -9.72
N SER A 276 -2.13 25.68 -10.14
CA SER A 276 -2.70 26.98 -10.55
C SER A 276 -3.58 26.87 -11.81
N THR A 277 -3.27 25.92 -12.69
CA THR A 277 -4.00 25.68 -13.93
C THR A 277 -4.96 24.49 -13.84
N GLN A 278 -4.71 23.56 -12.93
CA GLN A 278 -5.42 22.28 -12.88
C GLN A 278 -6.43 22.17 -11.74
N VAL A 279 -6.37 23.08 -10.75
CA VAL A 279 -7.27 23.08 -9.59
C VAL A 279 -8.03 24.40 -9.51
N LYS A 280 -9.37 24.32 -9.51
CA LYS A 280 -10.23 25.48 -9.32
C LYS A 280 -11.10 25.28 -8.08
N PHE A 281 -11.07 26.28 -7.20
CA PHE A 281 -11.92 26.34 -6.02
C PHE A 281 -13.04 27.35 -6.26
N SER A 282 -14.29 26.95 -5.97
CA SER A 282 -15.47 27.81 -6.05
C SER A 282 -16.18 27.85 -4.71
N LEU A 283 -16.59 29.03 -4.30
CA LEU A 283 -17.30 29.27 -3.05
C LEU A 283 -18.52 30.14 -3.32
N THR A 284 -19.67 29.78 -2.74
CA THR A 284 -20.90 30.58 -2.75
C THR A 284 -21.19 31.06 -1.34
N TYR A 285 -21.44 32.38 -1.19
CA TYR A 285 -21.70 33.07 0.06
C TYR A 285 -22.89 34.01 -0.08
#